data_86757347760c4f6528ca085294e2aec3
#
_entry.id   86757347760c4f6528ca085294e2aec3
#
_cell.length_a   1.000
_cell.length_b   1.000
_cell.length_c   1.000
_cell.angle_alpha   90.00
_cell.angle_beta   90.00
_cell.angle_gamma   90.00
#
_symmetry.space_group_name_H-M   'P 1'
#
loop_
_entity.id
_entity.type
_entity.pdbx_description
1 polymer ?
#
loop_
_entity_poly.entity_id
_entity_poly.type
_entity_poly.pdbx_seq_one_letter_code
_entity_poly.pdbx_strand_id
1 'polypeptide(L)'
;LKKEGYQIEAVRNKGYRLIESPDVMSKAEIDSLVDTKWAGKNVIYYDETDSTNNRAKEAGNNKEPHGTLFVADMQMAGKGRRGRVWKSPSGSSIYMTILLYPDIPPVKAPQLTLIMAIAVAEGIREVTGLETKIKWPNDIVVNGKKICGILTEMSTEIDYINHVVIGVGINVNQDTFPDDIKETASSLKMELGKRIKRSGLIAAVMKIFEKYYAVSYTHLTLPTIA
;
A
#
# COMPACT_ATOMS: atom_id res chain seq x y z
N LEU A 1 12.25 -10.84 19.54
CA LEU A 1 11.95 -9.40 19.74
C LEU A 1 13.25 -8.56 19.91
N LYS A 2 14.11 -8.79 20.92
CA LYS A 2 15.37 -7.98 21.05
C LYS A 2 16.32 -8.18 19.87
N LYS A 3 16.43 -9.40 19.32
CA LYS A 3 17.24 -9.70 18.13
C LYS A 3 16.68 -9.04 16.85
N GLU A 4 15.42 -8.68 16.85
CA GLU A 4 14.71 -8.01 15.74
C GLU A 4 14.69 -6.49 15.92
N GLY A 5 15.45 -5.95 16.89
CA GLY A 5 15.60 -4.51 17.12
C GLY A 5 14.54 -3.86 18.03
N TYR A 6 13.64 -4.65 18.64
CA TYR A 6 12.66 -4.09 19.60
C TYR A 6 13.36 -3.66 20.89
N GLN A 7 13.15 -2.42 21.30
CA GLN A 7 13.60 -1.90 22.59
C GLN A 7 12.56 -2.17 23.67
N ILE A 8 12.89 -3.09 24.57
CA ILE A 8 12.01 -3.53 25.64
C ILE A 8 12.68 -3.27 26.99
N GLU A 9 11.99 -2.54 27.87
CA GLU A 9 12.39 -2.25 29.25
C GLU A 9 11.61 -3.13 30.23
N ALA A 10 12.31 -3.68 31.24
CA ALA A 10 11.66 -4.35 32.35
C ALA A 10 11.14 -3.30 33.35
N VAL A 11 9.85 -3.33 33.65
CA VAL A 11 9.21 -2.47 34.66
C VAL A 11 8.99 -3.27 35.92
N ARG A 12 9.61 -2.86 37.05
CA ARG A 12 9.54 -3.57 38.33
C ARG A 12 8.08 -3.82 38.73
N ASN A 13 7.76 -5.08 39.00
CA ASN A 13 6.42 -5.60 39.39
C ASN A 13 5.28 -5.36 38.37
N LYS A 14 5.58 -4.95 37.13
CA LYS A 14 4.59 -4.69 36.07
C LYS A 14 4.87 -5.43 34.75
N GLY A 15 5.98 -6.17 34.66
CA GLY A 15 6.36 -6.91 33.46
C GLY A 15 7.28 -6.12 32.53
N TYR A 16 6.97 -6.08 31.25
CA TYR A 16 7.80 -5.42 30.23
C TYR A 16 7.04 -4.30 29.51
N ARG A 17 7.74 -3.22 29.22
CA ARG A 17 7.22 -2.12 28.40
C ARG A 17 8.01 -2.06 27.09
N LEU A 18 7.28 -2.01 25.97
CA LEU A 18 7.87 -1.71 24.67
C LEU A 18 8.17 -0.21 24.61
N ILE A 19 9.45 0.15 24.42
CA ILE A 19 9.91 1.53 24.30
C ILE A 19 9.90 1.96 22.84
N GLU A 20 10.44 1.10 21.96
CA GLU A 20 10.54 1.36 20.55
C GLU A 20 10.37 0.07 19.75
N SER A 21 9.57 0.11 18.70
CA SER A 21 9.53 -0.94 17.70
C SER A 21 10.28 -0.48 16.46
N PRO A 22 11.20 -1.29 15.92
CA PRO A 22 11.87 -1.00 14.66
C PRO A 22 10.88 -0.95 13.50
N ASP A 23 11.33 -0.47 12.32
CA ASP A 23 10.56 -0.58 11.09
C ASP A 23 10.59 -2.02 10.56
N VAL A 24 9.89 -2.91 11.26
CA VAL A 24 9.72 -4.31 10.86
C VAL A 24 8.45 -4.41 10.02
N MET A 25 8.57 -5.04 8.87
CA MET A 25 7.43 -5.36 8.03
C MET A 25 7.24 -6.88 8.08
N SER A 26 6.23 -7.31 8.82
CA SER A 26 5.85 -8.73 8.94
C SER A 26 4.35 -8.86 9.00
N LYS A 27 3.83 -10.08 8.74
CA LYS A 27 2.40 -10.34 8.89
C LYS A 27 1.89 -9.96 10.28
N ALA A 28 2.58 -10.38 11.33
CA ALA A 28 2.17 -10.13 12.71
C ALA A 28 2.12 -8.63 13.05
N GLU A 29 3.10 -7.85 12.58
CA GLU A 29 3.12 -6.40 12.81
C GLU A 29 1.96 -5.71 12.08
N ILE A 30 1.71 -6.06 10.81
CA ILE A 30 0.61 -5.50 10.02
C ILE A 30 -0.73 -5.89 10.63
N ASP A 31 -0.97 -7.16 10.95
CA ASP A 31 -2.20 -7.66 11.58
C ASP A 31 -2.51 -6.93 12.89
N SER A 32 -1.48 -6.58 13.68
CA SER A 32 -1.64 -5.89 14.96
C SER A 32 -2.12 -4.43 14.81
N LEU A 33 -1.89 -3.81 13.65
CA LEU A 33 -2.16 -2.40 13.40
C LEU A 33 -3.39 -2.17 12.52
N VAL A 34 -3.76 -3.16 11.67
CA VAL A 34 -4.91 -3.02 10.76
C VAL A 34 -6.23 -3.16 11.54
N ASP A 35 -6.88 -2.01 11.73
CA ASP A 35 -8.19 -1.87 12.37
C ASP A 35 -9.27 -1.53 11.33
N THR A 36 -9.61 -2.51 10.50
CA THR A 36 -10.61 -2.44 9.44
C THR A 36 -11.64 -3.55 9.63
N LYS A 37 -12.75 -3.50 8.91
CA LYS A 37 -13.74 -4.60 8.91
C LYS A 37 -13.32 -5.72 7.94
N TRP A 38 -12.76 -5.36 6.78
CA TRP A 38 -12.41 -6.32 5.73
C TRP A 38 -11.11 -5.98 4.97
N ALA A 39 -10.83 -4.69 4.67
CA ALA A 39 -9.68 -4.31 3.87
C ALA A 39 -8.35 -4.60 4.58
N GLY A 40 -7.59 -5.57 4.10
CA GLY A 40 -6.33 -5.97 4.69
C GLY A 40 -6.44 -6.77 6.00
N LYS A 41 -7.63 -7.31 6.34
CA LYS A 41 -7.79 -8.22 7.50
C LYS A 41 -7.12 -9.57 7.29
N ASN A 42 -7.07 -10.05 6.05
CA ASN A 42 -6.29 -11.21 5.66
C ASN A 42 -5.00 -10.74 5.01
N VAL A 43 -3.87 -10.86 5.69
CA VAL A 43 -2.54 -10.46 5.19
C VAL A 43 -1.75 -11.68 4.79
N ILE A 44 -1.22 -11.67 3.57
CA ILE A 44 -0.24 -12.63 3.06
C ILE A 44 1.07 -11.87 2.84
N TYR A 45 2.08 -12.20 3.62
CA TYR A 45 3.38 -11.54 3.61
C TYR A 45 4.46 -12.41 2.97
N TYR A 46 5.33 -11.78 2.19
CA TYR A 46 6.49 -12.38 1.56
C TYR A 46 7.75 -11.58 1.90
N ASP A 47 8.82 -12.25 2.31
CA ASP A 47 10.14 -11.62 2.38
C ASP A 47 10.60 -11.23 0.96
N GLU A 48 10.37 -12.14 0.00
CA GLU A 48 10.66 -11.95 -1.42
C GLU A 48 9.59 -12.60 -2.30
N THR A 49 9.20 -11.93 -3.39
CA THR A 49 8.32 -12.49 -4.42
C THR A 49 8.67 -11.89 -5.79
N ASP A 50 8.10 -12.45 -6.85
CA ASP A 50 8.16 -11.84 -8.18
C ASP A 50 7.42 -10.50 -8.22
N SER A 51 6.13 -10.51 -7.85
CA SER A 51 5.27 -9.33 -7.80
C SER A 51 4.03 -9.60 -6.94
N THR A 52 3.71 -8.69 -6.03
CA THR A 52 2.47 -8.77 -5.22
C THR A 52 1.21 -8.78 -6.10
N ASN A 53 1.21 -8.08 -7.26
CA ASN A 53 0.12 -8.16 -8.23
C ASN A 53 -0.03 -9.55 -8.82
N ASN A 54 1.06 -10.25 -9.13
CA ASN A 54 0.98 -11.61 -9.66
C ASN A 54 0.41 -12.57 -8.62
N ARG A 55 0.89 -12.48 -7.36
CA ARG A 55 0.36 -13.29 -6.25
C ARG A 55 -1.13 -13.03 -6.03
N ALA A 56 -1.54 -11.76 -6.05
CA ALA A 56 -2.95 -11.39 -5.88
C ALA A 56 -3.83 -11.89 -7.05
N LYS A 57 -3.34 -11.85 -8.31
CA LYS A 57 -4.07 -12.39 -9.45
C LYS A 57 -4.24 -13.90 -9.37
N GLU A 58 -3.19 -14.62 -9.00
CA GLU A 58 -3.23 -16.06 -8.77
C GLU A 58 -4.25 -16.42 -7.68
N ALA A 59 -4.20 -15.69 -6.57
CA ALA A 59 -5.15 -15.83 -5.46
C ALA A 59 -6.60 -15.49 -5.89
N GLY A 60 -6.79 -14.49 -6.74
CA GLY A 60 -8.08 -14.15 -7.32
C GLY A 60 -8.68 -15.26 -8.14
N ASN A 61 -7.86 -15.98 -8.93
CA ASN A 61 -8.29 -17.18 -9.67
C ASN A 61 -8.67 -18.33 -8.72
N ASN A 62 -8.02 -18.42 -7.56
CA ASN A 62 -8.28 -19.42 -6.52
C ASN A 62 -9.40 -19.00 -5.52
N LYS A 63 -10.06 -17.85 -5.76
CA LYS A 63 -11.15 -17.33 -4.93
C LYS A 63 -10.77 -17.05 -3.48
N GLU A 64 -9.53 -16.61 -3.24
CA GLU A 64 -9.13 -16.07 -1.93
C GLU A 64 -10.06 -14.93 -1.49
N PRO A 65 -10.25 -14.70 -0.18
CA PRO A 65 -11.24 -13.73 0.33
C PRO A 65 -11.07 -12.31 -0.22
N HIS A 66 -12.21 -11.62 -0.42
CA HIS A 66 -12.25 -10.19 -0.72
C HIS A 66 -11.48 -9.37 0.32
N GLY A 67 -10.69 -8.41 -0.12
CA GLY A 67 -9.88 -7.58 0.76
C GLY A 67 -8.58 -8.20 1.23
N THR A 68 -8.20 -9.39 0.76
CA THR A 68 -6.89 -9.99 1.04
C THR A 68 -5.78 -9.05 0.58
N LEU A 69 -4.83 -8.76 1.47
CA LEU A 69 -3.70 -7.87 1.25
C LEU A 69 -2.40 -8.68 1.10
N PHE A 70 -1.79 -8.59 -0.05
CA PHE A 70 -0.48 -9.18 -0.36
C PHE A 70 0.58 -8.12 -0.13
N VAL A 71 1.55 -8.40 0.72
CA VAL A 71 2.65 -7.47 1.05
C VAL A 71 3.98 -8.18 0.82
N ALA A 72 4.95 -7.48 0.27
CA ALA A 72 6.31 -7.99 0.12
C ALA A 72 7.35 -6.98 0.61
N ASP A 73 8.45 -7.47 1.21
CA ASP A 73 9.59 -6.62 1.53
C ASP A 73 10.46 -6.36 0.28
N MET A 74 10.50 -7.33 -0.66
CA MET A 74 11.22 -7.24 -1.92
C MET A 74 10.42 -7.82 -3.08
N GLN A 75 10.51 -7.19 -4.27
CA GLN A 75 9.99 -7.78 -5.51
C GLN A 75 11.08 -7.90 -6.57
N MET A 76 11.23 -9.08 -7.15
CA MET A 76 12.20 -9.35 -8.23
C MET A 76 11.70 -8.84 -9.60
N ALA A 77 10.39 -8.77 -9.80
CA ALA A 77 9.75 -8.37 -11.06
C ALA A 77 8.59 -7.39 -10.82
N GLY A 78 8.84 -6.36 -9.99
CA GLY A 78 7.86 -5.32 -9.69
C GLY A 78 7.39 -4.61 -10.96
N LYS A 79 6.07 -4.38 -11.08
CA LYS A 79 5.43 -3.87 -12.29
C LYS A 79 4.94 -2.44 -12.13
N GLY A 80 5.17 -1.64 -13.16
CA GLY A 80 4.54 -0.35 -13.37
C GLY A 80 3.64 -0.35 -14.61
N ARG A 81 2.97 0.76 -14.87
CA ARG A 81 2.11 0.91 -16.06
C ARG A 81 2.91 0.85 -17.35
N ARG A 82 2.27 0.36 -18.42
CA ARG A 82 2.84 0.28 -19.79
C ARG A 82 4.14 -0.52 -19.85
N GLY A 83 4.24 -1.61 -19.07
CA GLY A 83 5.41 -2.48 -19.07
C GLY A 83 6.66 -1.93 -18.37
N ARG A 84 6.56 -0.79 -17.67
CA ARG A 84 7.68 -0.25 -16.90
C ARG A 84 7.96 -1.14 -15.70
N VAL A 85 9.23 -1.20 -15.30
CA VAL A 85 9.65 -1.89 -14.07
C VAL A 85 9.50 -0.95 -12.88
N TRP A 86 8.98 -1.48 -11.77
CA TRP A 86 9.03 -0.85 -10.45
C TRP A 86 10.14 -1.48 -9.63
N LYS A 87 11.27 -0.79 -9.48
CA LYS A 87 12.40 -1.28 -8.67
C LYS A 87 11.98 -1.40 -7.21
N SER A 88 12.17 -2.59 -6.64
CA SER A 88 11.59 -2.95 -5.34
C SER A 88 12.61 -3.56 -4.38
N PRO A 89 13.64 -2.79 -3.93
CA PRO A 89 14.63 -3.27 -2.98
C PRO A 89 14.01 -3.54 -1.60
N SER A 90 14.59 -4.50 -0.86
CA SER A 90 14.20 -4.84 0.51
C SER A 90 14.43 -3.69 1.49
N GLY A 91 13.67 -3.67 2.59
CA GLY A 91 13.92 -2.89 3.80
C GLY A 91 13.58 -1.40 3.74
N SER A 92 13.05 -0.88 2.62
CA SER A 92 12.95 0.57 2.45
C SER A 92 11.60 1.10 2.00
N SER A 93 10.76 0.28 1.38
CA SER A 93 9.53 0.73 0.72
C SER A 93 8.36 -0.18 1.06
N ILE A 94 7.16 0.20 0.65
CA ILE A 94 5.96 -0.64 0.71
C ILE A 94 5.65 -1.13 -0.69
N TYR A 95 5.48 -2.44 -0.82
CA TYR A 95 4.95 -3.11 -2.00
C TYR A 95 3.78 -3.93 -1.55
N MET A 96 2.58 -3.49 -1.88
CA MET A 96 1.36 -4.17 -1.47
C MET A 96 0.34 -4.22 -2.60
N THR A 97 -0.54 -5.21 -2.55
CA THR A 97 -1.64 -5.38 -3.50
C THR A 97 -2.87 -5.87 -2.77
N ILE A 98 -4.01 -5.20 -2.95
CA ILE A 98 -5.30 -5.65 -2.43
C ILE A 98 -6.09 -6.36 -3.53
N LEU A 99 -6.71 -7.50 -3.15
CA LEU A 99 -7.58 -8.30 -4.01
C LEU A 99 -9.05 -7.94 -3.74
N LEU A 100 -9.80 -7.65 -4.79
CA LEU A 100 -11.19 -7.21 -4.72
C LEU A 100 -12.08 -8.00 -5.69
N TYR A 101 -13.35 -8.20 -5.29
CA TYR A 101 -14.41 -8.70 -6.15
C TYR A 101 -15.53 -7.63 -6.20
N PRO A 102 -15.34 -6.55 -6.98
CA PRO A 102 -16.32 -5.48 -7.04
C PRO A 102 -17.50 -5.88 -7.92
N ASP A 103 -18.71 -5.61 -7.44
CA ASP A 103 -19.94 -5.74 -8.24
C ASP A 103 -20.21 -4.42 -8.99
N ILE A 104 -19.39 -4.13 -9.99
CA ILE A 104 -19.50 -2.94 -10.85
C ILE A 104 -19.21 -3.33 -12.31
N PRO A 105 -19.75 -2.59 -13.29
CA PRO A 105 -19.37 -2.77 -14.69
C PRO A 105 -17.87 -2.52 -14.92
N PRO A 106 -17.21 -3.26 -15.84
CA PRO A 106 -15.79 -3.10 -16.13
C PRO A 106 -15.34 -1.66 -16.45
N VAL A 107 -16.21 -0.88 -17.10
CA VAL A 107 -15.94 0.54 -17.42
C VAL A 107 -15.73 1.42 -16.19
N LYS A 108 -16.22 1.01 -15.01
CA LYS A 108 -16.06 1.74 -13.74
C LYS A 108 -14.82 1.32 -12.95
N ALA A 109 -14.15 0.22 -13.30
CA ALA A 109 -12.96 -0.26 -12.59
C ALA A 109 -11.84 0.80 -12.44
N PRO A 110 -11.58 1.72 -13.39
CA PRO A 110 -10.59 2.79 -13.20
C PRO A 110 -10.86 3.70 -11.99
N GLN A 111 -12.13 3.81 -11.53
CA GLN A 111 -12.47 4.59 -10.33
C GLN A 111 -11.81 4.01 -9.06
N LEU A 112 -11.60 2.70 -9.00
CA LEU A 112 -10.93 2.05 -7.89
C LEU A 112 -9.47 2.51 -7.74
N THR A 113 -8.81 2.85 -8.84
CA THR A 113 -7.47 3.47 -8.82
C THR A 113 -7.49 4.82 -8.12
N LEU A 114 -8.52 5.64 -8.37
CA LEU A 114 -8.66 6.96 -7.75
C LEU A 114 -8.98 6.84 -6.25
N ILE A 115 -9.84 5.90 -5.86
CA ILE A 115 -10.14 5.62 -4.46
C ILE A 115 -8.85 5.23 -3.72
N MET A 116 -8.04 4.34 -4.29
CA MET A 116 -6.76 3.98 -3.70
C MET A 116 -5.79 5.17 -3.68
N ALA A 117 -5.78 6.01 -4.70
CA ALA A 117 -4.94 7.20 -4.73
C ALA A 117 -5.30 8.19 -3.61
N ILE A 118 -6.59 8.41 -3.36
CA ILE A 118 -7.07 9.22 -2.24
C ILE A 118 -6.64 8.58 -0.91
N ALA A 119 -6.83 7.28 -0.76
CA ALA A 119 -6.47 6.57 0.47
C ALA A 119 -4.97 6.65 0.78
N VAL A 120 -4.12 6.50 -0.24
CA VAL A 120 -2.66 6.64 -0.08
C VAL A 120 -2.29 8.09 0.24
N ALA A 121 -2.86 9.07 -0.47
CA ALA A 121 -2.57 10.48 -0.25
C ALA A 121 -2.95 10.93 1.18
N GLU A 122 -4.15 10.58 1.63
CA GLU A 122 -4.60 10.90 2.99
C GLU A 122 -3.83 10.10 4.05
N GLY A 123 -3.55 8.81 3.83
CA GLY A 123 -2.76 7.99 4.75
C GLY A 123 -1.33 8.53 4.95
N ILE A 124 -0.68 8.98 3.88
CA ILE A 124 0.62 9.65 3.97
C ILE A 124 0.47 10.94 4.80
N ARG A 125 -0.54 11.76 4.52
CA ARG A 125 -0.77 13.01 5.25
C ARG A 125 -1.05 12.75 6.74
N GLU A 126 -1.87 11.76 7.07
CA GLU A 126 -2.18 11.39 8.46
C GLU A 126 -0.93 10.97 9.24
N VAL A 127 -0.07 10.14 8.63
CA VAL A 127 1.12 9.58 9.31
C VAL A 127 2.28 10.57 9.36
N THR A 128 2.41 11.45 8.36
CA THR A 128 3.63 12.27 8.17
C THR A 128 3.42 13.76 8.30
N GLY A 129 2.20 14.25 8.09
CA GLY A 129 1.89 15.67 7.94
C GLY A 129 2.32 16.27 6.60
N LEU A 130 2.93 15.50 5.69
CA LEU A 130 3.35 15.99 4.38
C LEU A 130 2.16 16.30 3.49
N GLU A 131 2.22 17.40 2.75
CA GLU A 131 1.25 17.73 1.72
C GLU A 131 1.44 16.85 0.49
N THR A 132 0.45 16.01 0.22
CA THR A 132 0.43 15.11 -0.93
C THR A 132 -0.49 15.64 -2.02
N LYS A 133 -0.13 15.39 -3.28
CA LYS A 133 -0.99 15.66 -4.44
C LYS A 133 -1.11 14.42 -5.30
N ILE A 134 -2.30 14.22 -5.87
CA ILE A 134 -2.55 13.14 -6.83
C ILE A 134 -2.16 13.65 -8.21
N LYS A 135 -1.12 13.05 -8.79
CA LYS A 135 -0.76 13.26 -10.19
C LYS A 135 -1.50 12.22 -11.02
N TRP A 136 -2.58 12.68 -11.62
CA TRP A 136 -3.44 11.82 -12.44
C TRP A 136 -2.65 11.07 -13.52
N PRO A 137 -2.97 9.79 -13.78
CA PRO A 137 -4.11 9.06 -13.22
C PRO A 137 -3.77 8.16 -12.02
N ASN A 138 -2.51 8.00 -11.60
CA ASN A 138 -2.13 6.89 -10.72
C ASN A 138 -0.88 7.13 -9.86
N ASP A 139 -0.39 8.35 -9.77
CA ASP A 139 0.81 8.68 -9.01
C ASP A 139 0.49 9.62 -7.84
N ILE A 140 1.19 9.47 -6.72
CA ILE A 140 1.18 10.44 -5.63
C ILE A 140 2.52 11.16 -5.61
N VAL A 141 2.48 12.47 -5.45
CA VAL A 141 3.66 13.33 -5.42
C VAL A 141 3.69 14.19 -4.15
N VAL A 142 4.90 14.47 -3.68
CA VAL A 142 5.23 15.46 -2.64
C VAL A 142 6.29 16.38 -3.25
N ASN A 143 6.13 17.69 -3.13
CA ASN A 143 7.03 18.69 -3.71
C ASN A 143 7.33 18.47 -5.20
N GLY A 144 6.35 17.96 -5.96
CA GLY A 144 6.48 17.65 -7.38
C GLY A 144 7.19 16.34 -7.72
N LYS A 145 7.77 15.63 -6.74
CA LYS A 145 8.47 14.36 -6.92
C LYS A 145 7.56 13.17 -6.60
N LYS A 146 7.68 12.12 -7.39
CA LYS A 146 6.88 10.90 -7.24
C LYS A 146 7.28 10.11 -6.00
N ILE A 147 6.29 9.90 -5.12
CA ILE A 147 6.42 9.07 -3.90
C ILE A 147 5.75 7.72 -4.08
N CYS A 148 4.64 7.66 -4.81
CA CYS A 148 3.89 6.44 -4.96
C CYS A 148 3.42 6.24 -6.40
N GLY A 149 3.33 4.97 -6.81
CA GLY A 149 2.69 4.54 -8.04
C GLY A 149 1.64 3.46 -7.76
N ILE A 150 0.50 3.54 -8.44
CA ILE A 150 -0.61 2.60 -8.31
C ILE A 150 -0.81 1.88 -9.64
N LEU A 151 -0.97 0.56 -9.60
CA LEU A 151 -1.22 -0.27 -10.78
C LEU A 151 -2.46 -1.15 -10.52
N THR A 152 -3.55 -0.79 -11.14
CA THR A 152 -4.77 -1.60 -11.14
C THR A 152 -4.78 -2.53 -12.34
N GLU A 153 -4.98 -3.81 -12.10
CA GLU A 153 -5.19 -4.84 -13.12
C GLU A 153 -6.50 -5.58 -12.79
N MET A 154 -7.18 -6.09 -13.80
CA MET A 154 -8.44 -6.81 -13.63
C MET A 154 -8.49 -8.04 -14.51
N SER A 155 -9.21 -9.05 -14.04
CA SER A 155 -9.66 -10.20 -14.82
C SER A 155 -11.15 -10.00 -15.11
N THR A 156 -11.52 -9.98 -16.38
CA THR A 156 -12.90 -9.70 -16.82
C THR A 156 -13.36 -10.70 -17.86
N GLU A 157 -14.66 -10.95 -17.86
CA GLU A 157 -15.42 -11.43 -19.01
C GLU A 157 -16.06 -10.22 -19.73
N ILE A 158 -16.92 -10.50 -20.73
CA ILE A 158 -17.53 -9.41 -21.55
C ILE A 158 -18.28 -8.40 -20.66
N ASP A 159 -19.09 -8.89 -19.73
CA ASP A 159 -20.06 -8.06 -18.99
C ASP A 159 -19.77 -7.94 -17.50
N TYR A 160 -18.79 -8.67 -16.95
CA TYR A 160 -18.51 -8.67 -15.53
C TYR A 160 -17.01 -8.78 -15.18
N ILE A 161 -16.70 -8.40 -13.95
CA ILE A 161 -15.36 -8.47 -13.39
C ILE A 161 -15.24 -9.75 -12.56
N ASN A 162 -14.26 -10.61 -12.89
CA ASN A 162 -13.92 -11.76 -12.06
C ASN A 162 -13.24 -11.32 -10.76
N HIS A 163 -12.21 -10.48 -10.88
CA HIS A 163 -11.53 -9.83 -9.75
C HIS A 163 -10.72 -8.62 -10.24
N VAL A 164 -10.45 -7.73 -9.31
CA VAL A 164 -9.55 -6.58 -9.48
C VAL A 164 -8.41 -6.71 -8.48
N VAL A 165 -7.19 -6.41 -8.90
CA VAL A 165 -6.03 -6.27 -8.01
C VAL A 165 -5.50 -4.85 -8.14
N ILE A 166 -5.26 -4.19 -6.99
CA ILE A 166 -4.73 -2.83 -6.94
C ILE A 166 -3.37 -2.89 -6.26
N GLY A 167 -2.31 -2.84 -7.05
CA GLY A 167 -0.94 -2.76 -6.59
C GLY A 167 -0.55 -1.34 -6.23
N VAL A 168 0.15 -1.19 -5.12
CA VAL A 168 0.62 0.09 -4.57
C VAL A 168 2.08 -0.04 -4.21
N GLY A 169 2.93 0.78 -4.83
CA GLY A 169 4.33 0.94 -4.47
C GLY A 169 4.56 2.30 -3.84
N ILE A 170 5.03 2.36 -2.59
CA ILE A 170 5.32 3.62 -1.89
C ILE A 170 6.80 3.68 -1.53
N ASN A 171 7.50 4.70 -1.99
CA ASN A 171 8.87 5.00 -1.61
C ASN A 171 8.87 5.59 -0.20
N VAL A 172 9.22 4.81 0.82
CA VAL A 172 9.11 5.22 2.22
C VAL A 172 10.45 5.68 2.79
N ASN A 173 11.39 4.75 2.94
CA ASN A 173 12.66 4.98 3.65
C ASN A 173 13.90 4.89 2.73
N GLN A 174 13.73 4.98 1.43
CA GLN A 174 14.85 5.01 0.48
C GLN A 174 15.66 6.30 0.62
N ASP A 175 16.97 6.18 0.51
CA ASP A 175 17.91 7.32 0.57
C ASP A 175 18.35 7.80 -0.81
N THR A 176 18.29 6.93 -1.81
CA THR A 176 18.79 7.20 -3.16
C THR A 176 17.90 6.59 -4.22
N PHE A 177 17.93 7.17 -5.40
CA PHE A 177 17.25 6.67 -6.59
C PHE A 177 18.26 6.57 -7.76
N PRO A 178 18.01 5.66 -8.73
CA PRO A 178 18.79 5.61 -9.97
C PRO A 178 18.83 6.95 -10.69
N ASP A 179 19.92 7.20 -11.44
CA ASP A 179 20.17 8.46 -12.11
C ASP A 179 19.06 8.89 -13.09
N ASP A 180 18.40 7.92 -13.73
CA ASP A 180 17.31 8.13 -14.66
C ASP A 180 16.01 8.65 -14.03
N ILE A 181 15.85 8.50 -12.69
CA ILE A 181 14.64 8.93 -11.98
C ILE A 181 14.90 9.83 -10.77
N LYS A 182 16.14 10.05 -10.34
CA LYS A 182 16.48 10.80 -9.12
C LYS A 182 15.90 12.21 -9.05
N GLU A 183 15.74 12.86 -10.20
CA GLU A 183 15.17 14.22 -10.28
C GLU A 183 13.63 14.23 -10.15
N THR A 184 12.99 13.11 -10.48
CA THR A 184 11.51 13.00 -10.55
C THR A 184 10.90 12.12 -9.46
N ALA A 185 11.72 11.35 -8.75
CA ALA A 185 11.31 10.49 -7.64
C ALA A 185 11.87 10.99 -6.31
N SER A 186 11.15 10.69 -5.22
CA SER A 186 11.61 10.92 -3.85
C SER A 186 11.01 9.84 -2.93
N SER A 187 11.41 9.85 -1.67
CA SER A 187 10.83 9.02 -0.62
C SER A 187 10.26 9.89 0.50
N LEU A 188 9.35 9.31 1.30
CA LEU A 188 8.81 10.02 2.46
C LEU A 188 9.92 10.40 3.46
N LYS A 189 10.94 9.55 3.62
CA LYS A 189 12.10 9.84 4.46
C LYS A 189 12.88 11.07 3.96
N MET A 190 13.13 11.17 2.66
CA MET A 190 13.85 12.31 2.06
C MET A 190 13.07 13.61 2.24
N GLU A 191 11.74 13.58 2.07
CA GLU A 191 10.88 14.76 2.19
C GLU A 191 10.65 15.17 3.66
N LEU A 192 10.65 14.21 4.59
CA LEU A 192 10.37 14.43 6.00
C LEU A 192 11.63 14.60 6.87
N GLY A 193 12.79 14.10 6.40
CA GLY A 193 14.05 14.08 7.15
C GLY A 193 14.14 12.99 8.23
N LYS A 194 13.17 12.09 8.35
CA LYS A 194 13.17 10.98 9.32
C LYS A 194 12.53 9.71 8.78
N ARG A 195 12.91 8.57 9.35
CA ARG A 195 12.31 7.26 9.00
C ARG A 195 10.84 7.17 9.43
N ILE A 196 10.08 6.39 8.70
CA ILE A 196 8.65 6.14 8.94
C ILE A 196 8.46 4.64 9.12
N LYS A 197 7.55 4.24 10.03
CA LYS A 197 7.14 2.85 10.19
C LYS A 197 6.19 2.47 9.05
N ARG A 198 6.66 1.55 8.20
CA ARG A 198 5.93 1.11 7.00
C ARG A 198 4.60 0.42 7.34
N SER A 199 4.60 -0.43 8.37
CA SER A 199 3.39 -1.13 8.84
C SER A 199 2.27 -0.18 9.28
N GLY A 200 2.62 0.90 9.99
CA GLY A 200 1.67 1.95 10.39
C GLY A 200 1.05 2.68 9.20
N LEU A 201 1.85 2.95 8.15
CA LEU A 201 1.35 3.57 6.92
C LEU A 201 0.41 2.62 6.15
N ILE A 202 0.72 1.33 6.08
CA ILE A 202 -0.18 0.32 5.50
C ILE A 202 -1.54 0.33 6.20
N ALA A 203 -1.54 0.31 7.54
CA ALA A 203 -2.78 0.32 8.33
C ALA A 203 -3.61 1.57 8.09
N ALA A 204 -3.00 2.76 8.07
CA ALA A 204 -3.67 4.02 7.77
C ALA A 204 -4.30 4.00 6.37
N VAL A 205 -3.55 3.56 5.35
CA VAL A 205 -4.05 3.46 3.97
C VAL A 205 -5.23 2.49 3.87
N MET A 206 -5.16 1.30 4.50
CA MET A 206 -6.26 0.32 4.44
C MET A 206 -7.52 0.84 5.12
N LYS A 207 -7.41 1.51 6.26
CA LYS A 207 -8.53 2.13 6.97
C LYS A 207 -9.23 3.19 6.12
N ILE A 208 -8.48 4.05 5.47
CA ILE A 208 -9.02 5.11 4.62
C ILE A 208 -9.59 4.51 3.34
N PHE A 209 -8.93 3.51 2.75
CA PHE A 209 -9.42 2.81 1.57
C PHE A 209 -10.78 2.16 1.81
N GLU A 210 -10.95 1.44 2.93
CA GLU A 210 -12.23 0.81 3.30
C GLU A 210 -13.35 1.84 3.38
N LYS A 211 -13.09 3.01 3.99
CA LYS A 211 -14.04 4.12 4.11
C LYS A 211 -14.50 4.60 2.73
N TYR A 212 -13.59 4.92 1.83
CA TYR A 212 -13.93 5.47 0.52
C TYR A 212 -14.51 4.42 -0.43
N TYR A 213 -14.07 3.18 -0.31
CA TYR A 213 -14.66 2.07 -1.07
C TYR A 213 -16.15 1.90 -0.76
N ALA A 214 -16.53 1.95 0.52
CA ALA A 214 -17.94 1.88 0.93
C ALA A 214 -18.78 3.03 0.36
N VAL A 215 -18.25 4.26 0.39
CA VAL A 215 -18.95 5.45 -0.15
C VAL A 215 -19.14 5.35 -1.66
N SER A 216 -18.14 4.85 -2.40
CA SER A 216 -18.23 4.72 -3.86
C SER A 216 -19.30 3.72 -4.31
N TYR A 217 -19.58 2.71 -3.48
CA TYR A 217 -20.63 1.72 -3.75
C TYR A 217 -22.03 2.26 -3.49
N THR A 218 -22.20 3.11 -2.46
CA THR A 218 -23.51 3.63 -2.07
C THR A 218 -23.99 4.77 -2.95
N HIS A 219 -23.09 5.55 -3.55
CA HIS A 219 -23.46 6.75 -4.30
C HIS A 219 -23.17 6.69 -5.80
N LEU A 220 -22.49 5.67 -6.32
CA LEU A 220 -22.07 5.52 -7.73
C LEU A 220 -21.35 6.76 -8.31
N THR A 221 -20.98 7.71 -7.47
CA THR A 221 -20.30 8.96 -7.80
C THR A 221 -19.09 9.12 -6.87
N LEU A 222 -17.94 9.49 -7.46
CA LEU A 222 -16.79 9.89 -6.66
C LEU A 222 -17.12 11.11 -5.81
N PRO A 223 -16.67 11.22 -4.55
CA PRO A 223 -16.79 12.45 -3.80
C PRO A 223 -16.08 13.56 -4.58
N THR A 224 -16.77 14.67 -4.79
CA THR A 224 -16.18 15.87 -5.39
C THR A 224 -15.17 16.41 -4.39
N ILE A 225 -13.89 16.32 -4.73
CA ILE A 225 -12.81 16.95 -3.97
C ILE A 225 -12.68 18.36 -4.52
N ALA A 226 -13.07 19.33 -3.70
CA ALA A 226 -12.87 20.75 -3.98
C ALA A 226 -11.39 21.12 -3.80
#